data_09b781ee495d5ba6ada1ec010866ec38
#
_entry.id   09b781ee495d5ba6ada1ec010866ec38
#
_cell.length_a   1.000
_cell.length_b   1.000
_cell.length_c   1.000
_cell.angle_alpha   90.00
_cell.angle_beta   90.00
_cell.angle_gamma   90.00
#
_symmetry.space_group_name_H-M   'P 1'
#
loop_
_entity.id
_entity.type
_entity.pdbx_description
1 polymer ?
#
loop_
_entity_poly.entity_id
_entity_poly.type
_entity_poly.pdbx_seq_one_letter_code
_entity_poly.pdbx_strand_id
1 'polypeptide(L)'
;MKAQIVGIGACVADTLWCLPTYPTEDTKMKAEESRQAGGGPVATGLVAAAKLGADTAFIGNLADDPSGRFLYSDFEKYGVRTDLIATLSGYRSFSSALLLAGDSGTRTCVFDRGNLPPTVLNAAQKTAVAEAEILMVDGNDLDAAVEGAGIARAAGKRVLYDCGGNYPNVARLLAVSDILIPSEEFALAETGCKTAADAAKALFDTYHPAVVVITQGRRGGILFDGTKTTAYPIYPARVVDSNGAGDVFHGAFAAALLRGYDFLTCCHFASATSALKCTGIGARESVPDFETVRTYLKENGYEL
;
A
#
# COMPACT_ATOMS: atom_id res chain seq x y z
N MET A 1 13.61 5.78 -18.95
CA MET A 1 12.17 6.08 -19.07
C MET A 1 11.71 6.68 -17.74
N LYS A 2 10.67 7.52 -17.74
CA LYS A 2 10.11 8.11 -16.52
C LYS A 2 9.26 7.08 -15.79
N ALA A 3 9.33 7.03 -14.45
CA ALA A 3 8.37 6.24 -13.68
C ALA A 3 6.97 6.84 -13.82
N GLN A 4 5.96 6.00 -14.00
CA GLN A 4 4.56 6.43 -14.04
C GLN A 4 3.99 6.62 -12.64
N ILE A 5 4.41 5.78 -11.70
CA ILE A 5 4.07 5.87 -10.28
C ILE A 5 5.37 5.99 -9.48
N VAL A 6 5.44 7.01 -8.65
CA VAL A 6 6.51 7.18 -7.67
C VAL A 6 5.92 7.03 -6.28
N GLY A 7 6.62 6.36 -5.37
CA GLY A 7 6.13 6.15 -4.01
C GLY A 7 7.08 6.69 -2.96
N ILE A 8 6.53 7.34 -1.92
CA ILE A 8 7.24 7.79 -0.72
C ILE A 8 6.52 7.21 0.50
N GLY A 9 7.19 6.37 1.28
CA GLY A 9 6.56 5.76 2.45
C GLY A 9 7.36 4.63 3.06
N ALA A 10 6.68 3.74 3.79
CA ALA A 10 7.33 2.63 4.47
C ALA A 10 7.83 1.56 3.50
N CYS A 11 9.06 1.09 3.77
CA CYS A 11 9.64 -0.11 3.18
C CYS A 11 10.20 -0.96 4.31
N VAL A 12 9.67 -2.17 4.49
CA VAL A 12 9.88 -3.01 5.68
C VAL A 12 10.42 -4.38 5.27
N ALA A 13 11.49 -4.82 5.94
CA ALA A 13 11.97 -6.20 5.80
C ALA A 13 11.23 -7.09 6.80
N ASP A 14 10.27 -7.85 6.31
CA ASP A 14 9.46 -8.75 7.11
C ASP A 14 10.14 -10.12 7.22
N THR A 15 10.14 -10.69 8.43
CA THR A 15 10.42 -12.12 8.65
C THR A 15 9.10 -12.80 9.03
N LEU A 16 8.60 -13.64 8.13
CA LEU A 16 7.38 -14.41 8.35
C LEU A 16 7.76 -15.73 9.05
N TRP A 17 7.02 -16.05 10.11
CA TRP A 17 7.09 -17.30 10.84
C TRP A 17 5.73 -18.00 10.78
N CYS A 18 5.62 -19.06 9.99
CA CYS A 18 4.42 -19.90 9.95
C CYS A 18 4.47 -20.87 11.12
N LEU A 19 3.49 -20.77 12.01
CA LEU A 19 3.41 -21.52 13.24
C LEU A 19 2.13 -22.40 13.24
N PRO A 20 2.15 -23.60 13.82
CA PRO A 20 0.92 -24.39 13.95
C PRO A 20 -0.12 -23.67 14.83
N THR A 21 0.32 -22.98 15.87
CA THR A 21 -0.49 -22.17 16.80
C THR A 21 0.36 -21.03 17.36
N TYR A 22 -0.24 -20.06 18.06
CA TYR A 22 0.54 -19.05 18.78
C TYR A 22 1.36 -19.66 19.91
N PRO A 23 2.65 -19.27 20.06
CA PRO A 23 3.45 -19.70 21.22
C PRO A 23 2.91 -19.07 22.50
N THR A 24 2.89 -19.86 23.57
CA THR A 24 2.67 -19.31 24.91
C THR A 24 3.95 -18.68 25.45
N GLU A 25 3.79 -17.76 26.41
CA GLU A 25 4.93 -17.12 27.07
C GLU A 25 5.87 -18.17 27.69
N ASP A 26 7.17 -17.90 27.62
CA ASP A 26 8.26 -18.75 28.18
C ASP A 26 8.31 -20.19 27.63
N THR A 27 7.95 -20.36 26.35
CA THR A 27 8.02 -21.67 25.68
C THR A 27 8.91 -21.64 24.43
N LYS A 28 9.24 -22.82 23.92
CA LYS A 28 9.92 -23.01 22.62
C LYS A 28 8.99 -23.72 21.66
N MET A 29 8.87 -23.18 20.45
CA MET A 29 8.09 -23.79 19.39
C MET A 29 8.92 -23.87 18.11
N LYS A 30 8.78 -24.98 17.40
CA LYS A 30 9.34 -25.12 16.06
C LYS A 30 8.36 -24.51 15.05
N ALA A 31 8.83 -23.53 14.27
CA ALA A 31 8.08 -23.03 13.13
C ALA A 31 7.97 -24.10 12.05
N GLU A 32 6.88 -24.12 11.31
CA GLU A 32 6.68 -24.95 10.11
C GLU A 32 7.53 -24.43 8.95
N GLU A 33 7.54 -23.10 8.78
CA GLU A 33 8.31 -22.39 7.76
C GLU A 33 8.76 -21.03 8.31
N SER A 34 9.88 -20.51 7.84
CA SER A 34 10.25 -19.11 8.00
C SER A 34 10.88 -18.58 6.73
N ARG A 35 10.58 -17.31 6.39
CA ARG A 35 11.11 -16.66 5.19
C ARG A 35 11.16 -15.15 5.35
N GLN A 36 12.02 -14.50 4.56
CA GLN A 36 12.01 -13.06 4.40
C GLN A 36 11.03 -12.65 3.29
N ALA A 37 10.35 -11.54 3.47
CA ALA A 37 9.48 -10.90 2.49
C ALA A 37 9.62 -9.38 2.57
N GLY A 38 9.41 -8.71 1.46
CA GLY A 38 9.29 -7.27 1.45
C GLY A 38 7.88 -6.85 1.87
N GLY A 39 7.80 -5.85 2.75
CA GLY A 39 6.57 -5.24 3.26
C GLY A 39 6.61 -3.72 3.21
N GLY A 40 5.68 -3.10 3.92
CA GLY A 40 5.42 -1.66 3.92
C GLY A 40 4.36 -1.27 2.91
N PRO A 41 3.42 -0.35 3.30
CA PRO A 41 2.25 -0.05 2.47
C PRO A 41 2.61 0.45 1.08
N VAL A 42 3.29 1.58 0.96
CA VAL A 42 3.71 2.13 -0.34
C VAL A 42 4.62 1.16 -1.10
N ALA A 43 5.60 0.54 -0.43
CA ALA A 43 6.54 -0.37 -1.08
C ALA A 43 5.83 -1.59 -1.69
N THR A 44 4.84 -2.16 -1.00
CA THR A 44 4.02 -3.28 -1.51
C THR A 44 3.06 -2.81 -2.61
N GLY A 45 2.47 -1.62 -2.48
CA GLY A 45 1.64 -1.02 -3.52
C GLY A 45 2.40 -0.79 -4.83
N LEU A 46 3.66 -0.32 -4.77
CA LEU A 46 4.52 -0.16 -5.95
C LEU A 46 4.84 -1.49 -6.63
N VAL A 47 5.14 -2.53 -5.85
CA VAL A 47 5.34 -3.89 -6.39
C VAL A 47 4.06 -4.40 -7.05
N ALA A 48 2.90 -4.18 -6.42
CA ALA A 48 1.62 -4.57 -7.01
C ALA A 48 1.38 -3.84 -8.35
N ALA A 49 1.59 -2.53 -8.39
CA ALA A 49 1.45 -1.74 -9.62
C ALA A 49 2.45 -2.18 -10.71
N ALA A 50 3.70 -2.50 -10.35
CA ALA A 50 4.71 -3.00 -11.29
C ALA A 50 4.31 -4.35 -11.92
N LYS A 51 3.85 -5.31 -11.09
CA LYS A 51 3.33 -6.61 -11.57
C LYS A 51 2.10 -6.47 -12.46
N LEU A 52 1.33 -5.40 -12.28
CA LEU A 52 0.20 -5.03 -13.14
C LEU A 52 0.61 -4.21 -14.38
N GLY A 53 1.92 -4.02 -14.60
CA GLY A 53 2.49 -3.44 -15.81
C GLY A 53 2.73 -1.94 -15.78
N ALA A 54 2.76 -1.28 -14.61
CA ALA A 54 3.15 0.11 -14.47
C ALA A 54 4.67 0.26 -14.25
N ASP A 55 5.28 1.30 -14.78
CA ASP A 55 6.65 1.70 -14.44
C ASP A 55 6.65 2.40 -13.07
N THR A 56 7.28 1.79 -12.07
CA THR A 56 7.25 2.28 -10.70
C THR A 56 8.65 2.59 -10.15
N ALA A 57 8.75 3.56 -9.22
CA ALA A 57 9.99 3.87 -8.53
C ALA A 57 9.72 4.17 -7.04
N PHE A 58 10.61 3.74 -6.17
CA PHE A 58 10.56 4.05 -4.75
C PHE A 58 11.53 5.18 -4.39
N ILE A 59 11.05 6.15 -3.63
CA ILE A 59 11.86 7.21 -3.00
C ILE A 59 11.91 6.97 -1.50
N GLY A 60 13.12 6.90 -0.95
CA GLY A 60 13.32 6.73 0.49
C GLY A 60 14.75 6.37 0.83
N ASN A 61 14.97 6.13 2.11
CA ASN A 61 16.26 5.70 2.65
C ASN A 61 16.21 4.20 2.97
N LEU A 62 17.25 3.45 2.58
CA LEU A 62 17.53 2.10 3.07
C LEU A 62 18.89 2.08 3.77
N ALA A 63 19.04 1.27 4.80
CA ALA A 63 20.33 1.07 5.44
C ALA A 63 21.22 0.12 4.60
N ASP A 64 22.55 0.29 4.70
CA ASP A 64 23.50 -0.71 4.22
C ASP A 64 23.65 -1.84 5.26
N ASP A 65 22.56 -2.50 5.56
CA ASP A 65 22.46 -3.66 6.42
C ASP A 65 21.87 -4.87 5.66
N PRO A 66 21.82 -6.08 6.22
CA PRO A 66 21.22 -7.23 5.53
C PRO A 66 19.77 -7.01 5.10
N SER A 67 18.98 -6.32 5.92
CA SER A 67 17.57 -6.00 5.64
C SER A 67 17.43 -5.01 4.47
N GLY A 68 18.24 -3.94 4.46
CA GLY A 68 18.21 -2.97 3.38
C GLY A 68 18.68 -3.54 2.04
N ARG A 69 19.73 -4.38 2.04
CA ARG A 69 20.17 -5.11 0.84
C ARG A 69 19.13 -6.09 0.32
N PHE A 70 18.44 -6.78 1.22
CA PHE A 70 17.30 -7.63 0.85
C PHE A 70 16.19 -6.83 0.17
N LEU A 71 15.76 -5.70 0.78
CA LEU A 71 14.70 -4.84 0.23
C LEU A 71 15.05 -4.25 -1.13
N TYR A 72 16.31 -3.86 -1.32
CA TYR A 72 16.81 -3.39 -2.61
C TYR A 72 16.67 -4.48 -3.69
N SER A 73 17.17 -5.69 -3.40
CA SER A 73 17.06 -6.83 -4.32
C SER A 73 15.62 -7.25 -4.57
N ASP A 74 14.74 -7.12 -3.57
CA ASP A 74 13.32 -7.45 -3.71
C ASP A 74 12.61 -6.48 -4.66
N PHE A 75 12.92 -5.18 -4.58
CA PHE A 75 12.42 -4.19 -5.55
C PHE A 75 12.90 -4.53 -6.98
N GLU A 76 14.19 -4.80 -7.17
CA GLU A 76 14.73 -5.17 -8.48
C GLU A 76 14.05 -6.42 -9.05
N LYS A 77 13.83 -7.44 -8.20
CA LYS A 77 13.12 -8.67 -8.57
C LYS A 77 11.74 -8.41 -9.15
N TYR A 78 11.03 -7.41 -8.64
CA TYR A 78 9.67 -7.07 -9.07
C TYR A 78 9.60 -5.88 -10.05
N GLY A 79 10.74 -5.38 -10.49
CA GLY A 79 10.80 -4.32 -11.50
C GLY A 79 10.49 -2.92 -10.96
N VAL A 80 10.52 -2.71 -9.64
CA VAL A 80 10.46 -1.38 -9.03
C VAL A 80 11.84 -0.73 -9.13
N ARG A 81 11.91 0.47 -9.70
CA ARG A 81 13.16 1.19 -9.85
C ARG A 81 13.71 1.67 -8.51
N THR A 82 15.03 1.50 -8.34
CA THR A 82 15.77 1.73 -7.09
C THR A 82 16.74 2.91 -7.18
N ASP A 83 16.86 3.54 -8.35
CA ASP A 83 17.79 4.67 -8.61
C ASP A 83 17.47 5.95 -7.82
N LEU A 84 16.30 6.01 -7.16
CA LEU A 84 15.88 7.10 -6.28
C LEU A 84 16.02 6.75 -4.78
N ILE A 85 16.57 5.60 -4.45
CA ILE A 85 16.84 5.17 -3.07
C ILE A 85 18.20 5.67 -2.63
N ALA A 86 18.27 6.27 -1.43
CA ALA A 86 19.53 6.56 -0.78
C ALA A 86 19.93 5.39 0.15
N THR A 87 21.11 4.81 -0.04
CA THR A 87 21.66 3.78 0.83
C THR A 87 22.59 4.41 1.87
N LEU A 88 22.29 4.19 3.15
CA LEU A 88 22.98 4.83 4.26
C LEU A 88 23.70 3.81 5.15
N SER A 89 25.04 4.01 5.33
CA SER A 89 25.85 3.15 6.20
C SER A 89 25.74 3.56 7.67
N GLY A 90 25.82 2.58 8.58
CA GLY A 90 25.77 2.81 10.02
C GLY A 90 24.36 2.94 10.61
N TYR A 91 23.34 2.73 9.80
CA TYR A 91 21.93 2.71 10.20
C TYR A 91 21.36 1.29 10.18
N ARG A 92 20.15 1.14 10.71
CA ARG A 92 19.34 -0.09 10.67
C ARG A 92 18.06 0.17 9.91
N SER A 93 17.73 -0.73 9.00
CA SER A 93 16.48 -0.70 8.23
C SER A 93 15.27 -0.99 9.12
N PHE A 94 14.11 -0.54 8.66
CA PHE A 94 12.82 -0.92 9.22
C PHE A 94 12.59 -2.42 8.99
N SER A 95 12.31 -3.17 10.05
CA SER A 95 12.09 -4.62 10.00
C SER A 95 10.92 -5.05 10.88
N SER A 96 10.33 -6.19 10.55
CA SER A 96 9.28 -6.79 11.36
C SER A 96 9.42 -8.30 11.48
N ALA A 97 8.79 -8.86 12.51
CA ALA A 97 8.51 -10.28 12.68
C ALA A 97 6.99 -10.49 12.61
N LEU A 98 6.56 -11.30 11.65
CA LEU A 98 5.16 -11.67 11.44
C LEU A 98 4.95 -13.12 11.90
N LEU A 99 4.16 -13.32 12.93
CA LEU A 99 3.74 -14.63 13.42
C LEU A 99 2.39 -14.98 12.79
N LEU A 100 2.37 -16.00 11.95
CA LEU A 100 1.17 -16.50 11.26
C LEU A 100 0.74 -17.80 11.95
N ALA A 101 -0.40 -17.79 12.63
CA ALA A 101 -0.93 -18.96 13.34
C ALA A 101 -1.86 -19.76 12.43
N GLY A 102 -1.48 -21.02 12.12
CA GLY A 102 -2.22 -21.88 11.19
C GLY A 102 -3.57 -22.33 11.71
N ASP A 103 -3.74 -22.54 13.01
CA ASP A 103 -4.97 -22.98 13.66
C ASP A 103 -6.06 -21.90 13.65
N SER A 104 -5.70 -20.64 13.89
CA SER A 104 -6.62 -19.51 13.97
C SER A 104 -6.70 -18.68 12.67
N GLY A 105 -5.72 -18.83 11.76
CA GLY A 105 -5.59 -18.02 10.56
C GLY A 105 -5.32 -16.54 10.87
N THR A 106 -4.84 -16.23 12.09
CA THR A 106 -4.55 -14.87 12.53
C THR A 106 -3.06 -14.54 12.41
N ARG A 107 -2.74 -13.26 12.46
CA ARG A 107 -1.36 -12.79 12.45
C ARG A 107 -1.09 -11.80 13.57
N THR A 108 0.13 -11.81 14.06
CA THR A 108 0.67 -10.76 14.94
C THR A 108 1.94 -10.20 14.31
N CYS A 109 2.06 -8.89 14.30
CA CYS A 109 3.22 -8.16 13.81
C CYS A 109 3.94 -7.50 14.98
N VAL A 110 5.23 -7.74 15.09
CA VAL A 110 6.15 -6.99 15.96
C VAL A 110 7.18 -6.31 15.07
N PHE A 111 7.36 -5.01 15.21
CA PHE A 111 8.26 -4.26 14.34
C PHE A 111 9.26 -3.38 15.09
N ASP A 112 10.42 -3.19 14.47
CA ASP A 112 11.44 -2.20 14.83
C ASP A 112 11.63 -1.24 13.65
N ARG A 113 11.35 0.05 13.87
CA ARG A 113 11.54 1.09 12.84
C ARG A 113 12.98 1.30 12.42
N GLY A 114 13.93 0.69 13.15
CA GLY A 114 15.34 0.98 12.96
C GLY A 114 15.70 2.39 13.43
N ASN A 115 16.62 3.02 12.71
CA ASN A 115 17.07 4.36 13.06
C ASN A 115 17.46 5.19 11.81
N LEU A 116 16.90 4.86 10.65
CA LEU A 116 17.07 5.67 9.44
C LEU A 116 16.58 7.11 9.68
N PRO A 117 17.33 8.12 9.24
CA PRO A 117 16.84 9.50 9.30
C PRO A 117 15.64 9.68 8.36
N PRO A 118 14.78 10.70 8.60
CA PRO A 118 13.75 11.08 7.65
C PRO A 118 14.34 11.36 6.27
N THR A 119 13.60 11.04 5.22
CA THR A 119 14.00 11.33 3.83
C THR A 119 13.93 12.83 3.57
N VAL A 120 15.00 13.39 3.04
CA VAL A 120 15.03 14.75 2.51
C VAL A 120 15.16 14.67 1.00
N LEU A 121 14.12 15.12 0.28
CA LEU A 121 14.05 14.99 -1.17
C LEU A 121 15.16 15.80 -1.87
N ASN A 122 16.01 15.11 -2.62
CA ASN A 122 17.01 15.73 -3.47
C ASN A 122 16.41 16.17 -4.83
N ALA A 123 17.21 16.87 -5.65
CA ALA A 123 16.74 17.41 -6.93
C ALA A 123 16.23 16.31 -7.90
N ALA A 124 16.90 15.16 -7.96
CA ALA A 124 16.47 14.06 -8.83
C ALA A 124 15.15 13.47 -8.39
N GLN A 125 14.94 13.26 -7.07
CA GLN A 125 13.70 12.77 -6.49
C GLN A 125 12.55 13.77 -6.70
N LYS A 126 12.77 15.07 -6.51
CA LYS A 126 11.78 16.13 -6.80
C LYS A 126 11.38 16.15 -8.28
N THR A 127 12.34 16.00 -9.18
CA THR A 127 12.06 15.90 -10.61
C THR A 127 11.23 14.65 -10.92
N ALA A 128 11.59 13.49 -10.35
CA ALA A 128 10.83 12.25 -10.55
C ALA A 128 9.38 12.36 -10.07
N VAL A 129 9.15 13.01 -8.92
CA VAL A 129 7.80 13.29 -8.41
C VAL A 129 7.01 14.20 -9.35
N ALA A 130 7.62 15.30 -9.83
CA ALA A 130 6.98 16.24 -10.75
C ALA A 130 6.64 15.61 -12.13
N GLU A 131 7.39 14.60 -12.54
CA GLU A 131 7.23 13.93 -13.83
C GLU A 131 6.31 12.71 -13.81
N ALA A 132 6.11 12.07 -12.64
CA ALA A 132 5.23 10.92 -12.48
C ALA A 132 3.76 11.31 -12.69
N GLU A 133 2.94 10.35 -13.11
CA GLU A 133 1.49 10.57 -13.24
C GLU A 133 0.78 10.46 -11.88
N ILE A 134 1.30 9.61 -10.99
CA ILE A 134 0.76 9.38 -9.66
C ILE A 134 1.91 9.36 -8.65
N LEU A 135 1.77 10.12 -7.57
CA LEU A 135 2.53 9.96 -6.35
C LEU A 135 1.72 9.11 -5.37
N MET A 136 2.24 7.96 -4.95
CA MET A 136 1.69 7.15 -3.86
C MET A 136 2.40 7.49 -2.56
N VAL A 137 1.63 7.70 -1.49
CA VAL A 137 2.19 8.03 -0.17
C VAL A 137 1.49 7.25 0.93
N ASP A 138 2.21 7.01 2.04
CA ASP A 138 1.65 6.65 3.34
C ASP A 138 2.15 7.65 4.40
N GLY A 139 1.69 7.54 5.61
CA GLY A 139 2.06 8.51 6.67
C GLY A 139 3.40 8.23 7.33
N ASN A 140 4.20 7.27 6.88
CA ASN A 140 5.40 6.82 7.58
C ASN A 140 6.56 7.84 7.51
N ASP A 141 6.79 8.45 6.35
CA ASP A 141 7.77 9.52 6.13
C ASP A 141 7.04 10.83 5.78
N LEU A 142 6.35 11.36 6.78
CA LEU A 142 5.33 12.38 6.61
C LEU A 142 5.84 13.65 5.94
N ASP A 143 7.02 14.15 6.34
CA ASP A 143 7.54 15.43 5.81
C ASP A 143 7.93 15.29 4.33
N ALA A 144 8.58 14.19 3.96
CA ALA A 144 8.90 13.89 2.57
C ALA A 144 7.63 13.66 1.72
N ALA A 145 6.63 12.96 2.28
CA ALA A 145 5.36 12.73 1.60
C ALA A 145 4.58 14.04 1.37
N VAL A 146 4.53 14.94 2.36
CA VAL A 146 3.86 16.25 2.22
C VAL A 146 4.60 17.14 1.22
N GLU A 147 5.94 17.18 1.26
CA GLU A 147 6.75 17.93 0.28
C GLU A 147 6.51 17.38 -1.14
N GLY A 148 6.60 16.04 -1.29
CA GLY A 148 6.35 15.36 -2.56
C GLY A 148 4.94 15.61 -3.10
N ALA A 149 3.92 15.56 -2.25
CA ALA A 149 2.53 15.86 -2.61
C ALA A 149 2.36 17.30 -3.12
N GLY A 150 3.01 18.27 -2.47
CA GLY A 150 3.04 19.65 -2.93
C GLY A 150 3.66 19.78 -4.34
N ILE A 151 4.77 19.09 -4.60
CA ILE A 151 5.43 19.08 -5.92
C ILE A 151 4.53 18.42 -6.97
N ALA A 152 3.97 17.25 -6.69
CA ALA A 152 3.09 16.53 -7.62
C ALA A 152 1.88 17.40 -8.02
N ARG A 153 1.19 18.00 -7.04
CA ARG A 153 0.04 18.87 -7.28
C ARG A 153 0.40 20.12 -8.07
N ALA A 154 1.54 20.76 -7.77
CA ALA A 154 2.03 21.91 -8.54
C ALA A 154 2.31 21.55 -10.02
N ALA A 155 2.67 20.29 -10.30
CA ALA A 155 2.86 19.76 -11.65
C ALA A 155 1.56 19.22 -12.28
N GLY A 156 0.40 19.36 -11.63
CA GLY A 156 -0.88 18.85 -12.10
C GLY A 156 -1.01 17.32 -12.05
N LYS A 157 -0.22 16.68 -11.18
CA LYS A 157 -0.21 15.23 -10.98
C LYS A 157 -1.09 14.83 -9.79
N ARG A 158 -1.47 13.56 -9.72
CA ARG A 158 -2.36 13.03 -8.67
C ARG A 158 -1.58 12.50 -7.49
N VAL A 159 -2.08 12.75 -6.29
CA VAL A 159 -1.56 12.18 -5.05
C VAL A 159 -2.56 11.17 -4.50
N LEU A 160 -2.13 9.91 -4.40
CA LEU A 160 -2.87 8.81 -3.80
C LEU A 160 -2.29 8.52 -2.41
N TYR A 161 -3.13 8.67 -1.38
CA TYR A 161 -2.75 8.42 0.00
C TYR A 161 -3.35 7.11 0.49
N ASP A 162 -2.47 6.17 0.87
CA ASP A 162 -2.78 4.97 1.63
C ASP A 162 -2.96 5.34 3.11
N CYS A 163 -4.20 5.56 3.52
CA CYS A 163 -4.54 5.94 4.88
C CYS A 163 -4.75 4.69 5.77
N GLY A 164 -3.78 3.77 5.74
CA GLY A 164 -3.87 2.51 6.50
C GLY A 164 -3.33 2.57 7.93
N GLY A 165 -2.60 3.61 8.31
CA GLY A 165 -1.95 3.74 9.60
C GLY A 165 -2.27 5.03 10.34
N ASN A 166 -2.45 4.94 11.66
CA ASN A 166 -2.60 6.10 12.56
C ASN A 166 -1.21 6.70 12.87
N TYR A 167 -0.76 7.64 12.04
CA TYR A 167 0.46 8.40 12.28
C TYR A 167 0.13 9.79 12.84
N PRO A 168 1.00 10.39 13.67
CA PRO A 168 0.82 11.76 14.13
C PRO A 168 0.76 12.75 12.96
N ASN A 169 -0.10 13.75 13.05
CA ASN A 169 -0.21 14.87 12.10
C ASN A 169 -0.60 14.47 10.67
N VAL A 170 -1.31 13.36 10.48
CA VAL A 170 -1.78 12.89 9.15
C VAL A 170 -2.68 13.91 8.43
N ALA A 171 -3.33 14.80 9.15
CA ALA A 171 -4.13 15.89 8.58
C ALA A 171 -3.35 16.73 7.55
N ARG A 172 -2.02 16.89 7.73
CA ARG A 172 -1.16 17.57 6.77
C ARG A 172 -1.10 16.84 5.41
N LEU A 173 -1.12 15.52 5.43
CA LEU A 173 -1.06 14.71 4.22
C LEU A 173 -2.45 14.55 3.59
N LEU A 174 -3.50 14.40 4.41
CA LEU A 174 -4.89 14.41 3.96
C LEU A 174 -5.22 15.69 3.16
N ALA A 175 -4.76 16.85 3.64
CA ALA A 175 -5.01 18.16 3.01
C ALA A 175 -4.34 18.36 1.64
N VAL A 176 -3.33 17.56 1.31
CA VAL A 176 -2.56 17.66 0.05
C VAL A 176 -2.71 16.42 -0.84
N SER A 177 -3.65 15.54 -0.53
CA SER A 177 -3.91 14.31 -1.29
C SER A 177 -5.20 14.41 -2.09
N ASP A 178 -5.18 13.90 -3.33
CA ASP A 178 -6.32 13.98 -4.25
C ASP A 178 -7.20 12.72 -4.19
N ILE A 179 -6.62 11.59 -3.83
CA ILE A 179 -7.29 10.29 -3.74
C ILE A 179 -7.00 9.75 -2.34
N LEU A 180 -8.02 9.71 -1.50
CA LEU A 180 -7.93 9.16 -0.15
C LEU A 180 -8.48 7.74 -0.13
N ILE A 181 -7.65 6.79 0.27
CA ILE A 181 -8.08 5.39 0.39
C ILE A 181 -7.83 4.90 1.84
N PRO A 182 -8.65 5.33 2.80
CA PRO A 182 -8.56 4.84 4.16
C PRO A 182 -9.15 3.45 4.37
N SER A 183 -8.64 2.75 5.38
CA SER A 183 -9.41 1.70 6.03
C SER A 183 -10.61 2.28 6.77
N GLU A 184 -11.67 1.49 6.94
CA GLU A 184 -12.83 1.92 7.74
C GLU A 184 -12.41 2.33 9.17
N GLU A 185 -11.50 1.57 9.78
CA GLU A 185 -10.99 1.87 11.12
C GLU A 185 -10.33 3.27 11.17
N PHE A 186 -9.45 3.57 10.22
CA PHE A 186 -8.83 4.89 10.11
C PHE A 186 -9.88 5.99 9.90
N ALA A 187 -10.79 5.78 8.94
CA ALA A 187 -11.77 6.81 8.59
C ALA A 187 -12.71 7.14 9.76
N LEU A 188 -13.17 6.13 10.51
CA LEU A 188 -14.01 6.33 11.70
C LEU A 188 -13.24 7.01 12.83
N ALA A 189 -11.97 6.64 13.05
CA ALA A 189 -11.13 7.24 14.08
C ALA A 189 -10.82 8.71 13.78
N GLU A 190 -10.46 9.03 12.53
CA GLU A 190 -10.10 10.38 12.10
C GLU A 190 -11.30 11.34 12.13
N THR A 191 -12.50 10.85 11.76
CA THR A 191 -13.69 11.70 11.63
C THR A 191 -14.59 11.69 12.87
N GLY A 192 -14.47 10.69 13.74
CA GLY A 192 -15.41 10.44 14.84
C GLY A 192 -16.80 9.99 14.40
N CYS A 193 -16.99 9.69 13.11
CA CYS A 193 -18.26 9.22 12.56
C CYS A 193 -18.55 7.77 12.98
N LYS A 194 -19.84 7.38 12.87
CA LYS A 194 -20.30 6.02 13.23
C LYS A 194 -20.41 5.09 12.03
N THR A 195 -20.45 5.61 10.82
CA THR A 195 -20.57 4.83 9.59
C THR A 195 -19.50 5.23 8.59
N ALA A 196 -19.09 4.28 7.74
CA ALA A 196 -18.15 4.55 6.67
C ALA A 196 -18.68 5.62 5.68
N ALA A 197 -19.99 5.63 5.42
CA ALA A 197 -20.59 6.61 4.52
C ALA A 197 -20.50 8.04 5.07
N ASP A 198 -20.77 8.23 6.37
CA ASP A 198 -20.63 9.53 7.02
C ASP A 198 -19.16 9.95 7.09
N ALA A 199 -18.26 9.00 7.38
CA ALA A 199 -16.83 9.25 7.41
C ALA A 199 -16.27 9.64 6.03
N ALA A 200 -16.70 8.98 4.95
CA ALA A 200 -16.30 9.34 3.59
C ALA A 200 -16.71 10.77 3.23
N LYS A 201 -17.94 11.14 3.57
CA LYS A 201 -18.45 12.50 3.38
C LYS A 201 -17.68 13.52 4.22
N ALA A 202 -17.44 13.23 5.51
CA ALA A 202 -16.71 14.14 6.40
C ALA A 202 -15.27 14.38 5.91
N LEU A 203 -14.55 13.32 5.46
CA LEU A 203 -13.22 13.44 4.84
C LEU A 203 -13.27 14.28 3.57
N PHE A 204 -14.27 14.06 2.72
CA PHE A 204 -14.43 14.82 1.48
C PHE A 204 -14.71 16.30 1.74
N ASP A 205 -15.65 16.60 2.64
CA ASP A 205 -16.03 17.97 2.99
C ASP A 205 -14.90 18.74 3.70
N THR A 206 -14.02 18.03 4.41
CA THR A 206 -12.91 18.65 5.16
C THR A 206 -11.68 18.88 4.28
N TYR A 207 -11.30 17.90 3.45
CA TYR A 207 -10.02 17.92 2.74
C TYR A 207 -10.16 18.14 1.23
N HIS A 208 -11.37 18.10 0.70
CA HIS A 208 -11.70 18.34 -0.72
C HIS A 208 -10.89 17.50 -1.72
N PRO A 209 -10.74 16.18 -1.51
CA PRO A 209 -10.12 15.30 -2.49
C PRO A 209 -11.00 15.14 -3.73
N ALA A 210 -10.47 14.54 -4.79
CA ALA A 210 -11.26 14.13 -5.95
C ALA A 210 -12.19 12.94 -5.63
N VAL A 211 -11.76 12.08 -4.69
CA VAL A 211 -12.51 10.88 -4.27
C VAL A 211 -12.03 10.39 -2.91
N VAL A 212 -12.97 9.82 -2.15
CA VAL A 212 -12.69 9.03 -0.93
C VAL A 212 -13.15 7.59 -1.18
N VAL A 213 -12.25 6.62 -1.00
CA VAL A 213 -12.53 5.18 -1.12
C VAL A 213 -12.27 4.50 0.22
N ILE A 214 -13.32 4.09 0.94
CA ILE A 214 -13.14 3.40 2.22
C ILE A 214 -13.15 1.89 1.99
N THR A 215 -12.06 1.23 2.37
CA THR A 215 -11.97 -0.23 2.33
C THR A 215 -12.55 -0.84 3.61
N GLN A 216 -13.39 -1.89 3.47
CA GLN A 216 -14.09 -2.55 4.58
C GLN A 216 -13.76 -4.05 4.70
N GLY A 217 -12.58 -4.44 4.20
CA GLY A 217 -12.11 -5.83 4.24
C GLY A 217 -13.09 -6.79 3.57
N ARG A 218 -13.58 -7.78 4.30
CA ARG A 218 -14.51 -8.82 3.77
C ARG A 218 -15.88 -8.29 3.33
N ARG A 219 -16.17 -7.02 3.56
CA ARG A 219 -17.43 -6.39 3.16
C ARG A 219 -17.31 -5.59 1.86
N GLY A 220 -16.14 -5.60 1.21
CA GLY A 220 -15.87 -4.75 0.05
C GLY A 220 -15.48 -3.35 0.48
N GLY A 221 -16.21 -2.35 0.02
CA GLY A 221 -15.99 -0.97 0.44
C GLY A 221 -16.98 -0.02 -0.23
N ILE A 222 -16.73 1.26 0.00
CA ILE A 222 -17.52 2.35 -0.57
C ILE A 222 -16.62 3.40 -1.21
N LEU A 223 -17.16 4.05 -2.21
CA LEU A 223 -16.56 5.21 -2.88
C LEU A 223 -17.51 6.40 -2.73
N PHE A 224 -16.97 7.57 -2.39
CA PHE A 224 -17.69 8.85 -2.40
C PHE A 224 -16.96 9.83 -3.33
N ASP A 225 -17.67 10.30 -4.36
CA ASP A 225 -17.15 11.17 -5.43
C ASP A 225 -17.54 12.66 -5.26
N GLY A 226 -18.01 13.03 -4.06
CA GLY A 226 -18.52 14.36 -3.77
C GLY A 226 -20.03 14.53 -4.04
N THR A 227 -20.66 13.57 -4.72
CA THR A 227 -22.10 13.62 -5.04
C THR A 227 -22.85 12.42 -4.49
N LYS A 228 -22.31 11.22 -4.63
CA LYS A 228 -22.95 9.97 -4.21
C LYS A 228 -21.97 9.00 -3.57
N THR A 229 -22.50 8.18 -2.68
CA THR A 229 -21.81 7.01 -2.15
C THR A 229 -22.18 5.80 -2.99
N THR A 230 -21.17 5.10 -3.52
CA THR A 230 -21.35 3.87 -4.31
C THR A 230 -20.59 2.74 -3.63
N ALA A 231 -21.24 1.61 -3.37
CA ALA A 231 -20.58 0.43 -2.85
C ALA A 231 -19.89 -0.35 -3.97
N TYR A 232 -18.76 -0.99 -3.65
CA TYR A 232 -18.11 -1.99 -4.50
C TYR A 232 -17.94 -3.30 -3.73
N PRO A 233 -18.05 -4.48 -4.41
CA PRO A 233 -17.99 -5.77 -3.76
C PRO A 233 -16.57 -6.23 -3.47
N ILE A 234 -16.47 -7.31 -2.67
CA ILE A 234 -15.33 -8.23 -2.73
C ILE A 234 -15.57 -9.25 -3.83
N TYR A 235 -14.51 -9.91 -4.25
CA TYR A 235 -14.55 -11.04 -5.18
C TYR A 235 -14.25 -12.34 -4.44
N PRO A 236 -14.89 -13.48 -4.84
CA PRO A 236 -14.72 -14.77 -4.17
C PRO A 236 -13.25 -15.23 -4.23
N ALA A 237 -12.68 -15.61 -3.09
CA ALA A 237 -11.34 -16.18 -3.04
C ALA A 237 -11.19 -17.16 -1.87
N ARG A 238 -10.40 -18.23 -2.08
CA ARG A 238 -9.98 -19.08 -0.96
C ARG A 238 -8.79 -18.41 -0.28
N VAL A 239 -9.07 -17.68 0.78
CA VAL A 239 -8.04 -16.92 1.51
C VAL A 239 -7.06 -17.87 2.20
N VAL A 240 -5.78 -17.70 1.87
CA VAL A 240 -4.62 -18.35 2.50
C VAL A 240 -3.88 -17.35 3.39
N ASP A 241 -3.61 -16.13 2.87
CA ASP A 241 -2.94 -15.07 3.60
C ASP A 241 -3.46 -13.70 3.16
N SER A 242 -4.03 -12.95 4.09
CA SER A 242 -4.55 -11.60 3.86
C SER A 242 -3.52 -10.48 4.10
N ASN A 243 -2.26 -10.83 4.43
CA ASN A 243 -1.22 -9.82 4.67
C ASN A 243 -0.95 -9.01 3.38
N GLY A 244 -0.92 -7.68 3.50
CA GLY A 244 -0.68 -6.79 2.36
C GLY A 244 -1.86 -6.64 1.38
N ALA A 245 -3.05 -7.19 1.67
CA ALA A 245 -4.21 -7.06 0.78
C ALA A 245 -4.64 -5.60 0.57
N GLY A 246 -4.56 -4.77 1.62
CA GLY A 246 -4.81 -3.32 1.54
C GLY A 246 -3.78 -2.64 0.65
N ASP A 247 -2.49 -2.91 0.90
CA ASP A 247 -1.39 -2.30 0.15
C ASP A 247 -1.48 -2.64 -1.35
N VAL A 248 -1.83 -3.90 -1.65
CA VAL A 248 -2.09 -4.36 -3.02
C VAL A 248 -3.30 -3.66 -3.64
N PHE A 249 -4.35 -3.41 -2.86
CA PHE A 249 -5.50 -2.63 -3.32
C PHE A 249 -5.07 -1.23 -3.80
N HIS A 250 -4.24 -0.53 -3.03
CA HIS A 250 -3.76 0.81 -3.39
C HIS A 250 -2.92 0.79 -4.66
N GLY A 251 -1.99 -0.16 -4.78
CA GLY A 251 -1.17 -0.33 -5.99
C GLY A 251 -1.99 -0.70 -7.23
N ALA A 252 -2.95 -1.60 -7.08
CA ALA A 252 -3.85 -2.00 -8.16
C ALA A 252 -4.79 -0.86 -8.58
N PHE A 253 -5.31 -0.08 -7.63
CA PHE A 253 -6.10 1.11 -7.91
C PHE A 253 -5.30 2.12 -8.74
N ALA A 254 -4.06 2.41 -8.35
CA ALA A 254 -3.17 3.30 -9.09
C ALA A 254 -2.87 2.77 -10.52
N ALA A 255 -2.61 1.47 -10.67
CA ALA A 255 -2.36 0.84 -11.96
C ALA A 255 -3.58 0.88 -12.89
N ALA A 256 -4.78 0.71 -12.36
CA ALA A 256 -6.04 0.84 -13.10
C ALA A 256 -6.30 2.30 -13.51
N LEU A 257 -6.02 3.25 -12.61
CA LEU A 257 -6.18 4.68 -12.86
C LEU A 257 -5.26 5.18 -13.99
N LEU A 258 -4.02 4.67 -14.09
CA LEU A 258 -3.12 4.95 -15.21
C LEU A 258 -3.66 4.50 -16.55
N ARG A 259 -4.53 3.49 -16.59
CA ARG A 259 -5.21 3.02 -17.81
C ARG A 259 -6.43 3.84 -18.18
N GLY A 260 -6.75 4.88 -17.40
CA GLY A 260 -7.87 5.78 -17.67
C GLY A 260 -9.22 5.25 -17.20
N TYR A 261 -9.27 4.20 -16.39
CA TYR A 261 -10.52 3.74 -15.79
C TYR A 261 -11.07 4.76 -14.79
N ASP A 262 -12.39 4.81 -14.67
CA ASP A 262 -13.04 5.61 -13.62
C ASP A 262 -12.79 5.04 -12.22
N PHE A 263 -13.06 5.83 -11.20
CA PHE A 263 -12.75 5.44 -9.81
C PHE A 263 -13.49 4.18 -9.35
N LEU A 264 -14.72 3.95 -9.81
CA LEU A 264 -15.49 2.75 -9.45
C LEU A 264 -14.88 1.51 -10.10
N THR A 265 -14.53 1.60 -11.37
CA THR A 265 -13.81 0.53 -12.09
C THR A 265 -12.46 0.24 -11.45
N CYS A 266 -11.72 1.29 -11.01
CA CYS A 266 -10.49 1.11 -10.23
C CYS A 266 -10.75 0.34 -8.92
N CYS A 267 -11.86 0.61 -8.20
CA CYS A 267 -12.23 -0.14 -7.00
C CYS A 267 -12.51 -1.61 -7.30
N HIS A 268 -13.25 -1.92 -8.37
CA HIS A 268 -13.51 -3.31 -8.78
C HIS A 268 -12.21 -4.04 -9.13
N PHE A 269 -11.35 -3.42 -9.93
CA PHE A 269 -10.06 -3.98 -10.30
C PHE A 269 -9.16 -4.23 -9.08
N ALA A 270 -9.05 -3.25 -8.19
CA ALA A 270 -8.26 -3.36 -6.97
C ALA A 270 -8.81 -4.43 -6.00
N SER A 271 -10.13 -4.52 -5.85
CA SER A 271 -10.78 -5.54 -5.03
C SER A 271 -10.53 -6.95 -5.55
N ALA A 272 -10.63 -7.17 -6.87
CA ALA A 272 -10.33 -8.44 -7.52
C ALA A 272 -8.84 -8.81 -7.39
N THR A 273 -7.94 -7.84 -7.58
CA THR A 273 -6.49 -8.05 -7.41
C THR A 273 -6.16 -8.47 -5.98
N SER A 274 -6.73 -7.79 -4.99
CA SER A 274 -6.55 -8.12 -3.58
C SER A 274 -7.11 -9.50 -3.21
N ALA A 275 -8.25 -9.87 -3.78
CA ALA A 275 -8.84 -11.19 -3.58
C ALA A 275 -7.93 -12.31 -4.12
N LEU A 276 -7.41 -12.15 -5.35
CA LEU A 276 -6.46 -13.09 -5.96
C LEU A 276 -5.16 -13.15 -5.17
N LYS A 277 -4.60 -12.00 -4.74
CA LYS A 277 -3.41 -11.96 -3.89
C LYS A 277 -3.61 -12.80 -2.62
N CYS A 278 -4.76 -12.75 -2.00
CA CYS A 278 -5.05 -13.49 -0.76
C CYS A 278 -5.05 -15.02 -0.93
N THR A 279 -5.02 -15.56 -2.14
CA THR A 279 -4.96 -17.02 -2.39
C THR A 279 -3.56 -17.62 -2.20
N GLY A 280 -2.52 -16.80 -2.01
CA GLY A 280 -1.15 -17.24 -1.76
C GLY A 280 -0.56 -16.55 -0.54
N ILE A 281 0.57 -17.08 -0.05
CA ILE A 281 1.30 -16.52 1.08
C ILE A 281 2.23 -15.40 0.63
N GLY A 282 2.36 -14.35 1.46
CA GLY A 282 3.22 -13.17 1.24
C GLY A 282 2.48 -12.00 0.62
N ALA A 283 2.94 -10.80 0.95
CA ALA A 283 2.28 -9.58 0.51
C ALA A 283 2.50 -9.28 -0.98
N ARG A 284 3.65 -9.69 -1.55
CA ARG A 284 4.12 -9.34 -2.90
C ARG A 284 4.11 -10.50 -3.88
N GLU A 285 4.42 -11.71 -3.42
CA GLU A 285 4.66 -12.90 -4.25
C GLU A 285 3.42 -13.30 -5.05
N SER A 286 2.27 -13.32 -4.40
CA SER A 286 0.99 -13.79 -4.95
C SER A 286 0.17 -12.72 -5.67
N VAL A 287 0.69 -11.51 -5.82
CA VAL A 287 0.04 -10.48 -6.66
C VAL A 287 -0.03 -10.98 -8.12
N PRO A 288 -1.22 -11.02 -8.73
CA PRO A 288 -1.40 -11.49 -10.11
C PRO A 288 -0.90 -10.46 -11.13
N ASP A 289 -0.78 -10.86 -12.39
CA ASP A 289 -0.65 -9.94 -13.52
C ASP A 289 -2.01 -9.36 -13.96
N PHE A 290 -1.96 -8.34 -14.82
CA PHE A 290 -3.15 -7.63 -15.29
C PHE A 290 -4.15 -8.55 -16.01
N GLU A 291 -3.68 -9.43 -16.87
CA GLU A 291 -4.55 -10.32 -17.67
C GLU A 291 -5.27 -11.35 -16.79
N THR A 292 -4.59 -11.84 -15.76
CA THR A 292 -5.20 -12.71 -14.74
C THR A 292 -6.34 -11.99 -14.02
N VAL A 293 -6.13 -10.74 -13.60
CA VAL A 293 -7.19 -9.95 -12.94
C VAL A 293 -8.35 -9.68 -13.89
N ARG A 294 -8.06 -9.30 -15.13
CA ARG A 294 -9.07 -9.03 -16.16
C ARG A 294 -9.94 -10.26 -16.42
N THR A 295 -9.32 -11.41 -16.60
CA THR A 295 -10.02 -12.68 -16.80
C THR A 295 -10.90 -13.03 -15.61
N TYR A 296 -10.36 -12.89 -14.40
CA TYR A 296 -11.07 -13.17 -13.17
C TYR A 296 -12.29 -12.24 -12.97
N LEU A 297 -12.16 -10.96 -13.27
CA LEU A 297 -13.28 -10.01 -13.25
C LEU A 297 -14.39 -10.44 -14.21
N LYS A 298 -14.04 -10.79 -15.45
CA LYS A 298 -15.00 -11.25 -16.46
C LYS A 298 -15.72 -12.53 -16.03
N GLU A 299 -15.02 -13.50 -15.46
CA GLU A 299 -15.62 -14.74 -14.91
C GLU A 299 -16.56 -14.46 -13.75
N ASN A 300 -16.40 -13.35 -13.05
CA ASN A 300 -17.26 -12.90 -11.96
C ASN A 300 -18.28 -11.82 -12.37
N GLY A 301 -18.52 -11.68 -13.67
CA GLY A 301 -19.59 -10.84 -14.21
C GLY A 301 -19.27 -9.34 -14.28
N TYR A 302 -17.98 -8.96 -14.23
CA TYR A 302 -17.55 -7.58 -14.41
C TYR A 302 -16.61 -7.46 -15.62
N GLU A 303 -16.98 -6.66 -16.59
CA GLU A 303 -16.17 -6.41 -17.79
C GLU A 303 -15.50 -5.04 -17.68
N LEU A 304 -14.16 -5.02 -17.89
CA LEU A 304 -13.34 -3.80 -17.86
C LEU A 304 -13.45 -3.01 -19.16
#